data_2c2811cc7891bb6cf3097fd85122ae1a
#
_entry.id   2c2811cc7891bb6cf3097fd85122ae1a
#
_cell.length_a   1.000
_cell.length_b   1.000
_cell.length_c   1.000
_cell.angle_alpha   90.00
_cell.angle_beta   90.00
_cell.angle_gamma   90.00
#
_symmetry.space_group_name_H-M   'P 1'
#
loop_
_entity.id
_entity.type
_entity.pdbx_description
1 polymer ?
#
loop_
_entity_poly.entity_id
_entity_poly.type
_entity_poly.pdbx_seq_one_letter_code
_entity_poly.pdbx_strand_id
1 'polypeptide(L)'
;MDDIDPSVQADDALRQIFESQWQGAPAVVLRSPPGAGKTGVAQRLALQSASLLGERCMIVTQTNEQAFDLARRLGANASSFPVHFYAREGLQLPDSVRHNSNIRIVHDFSALPQHPSITIGNAAKWSWIGTDEPMFDVQIVDEAFQLPDYRFQLIANLAPRHVLIGDPGQIDPFVTCEIERWRCDPAGPQVSSPAALVKRHPSVMQLALPVSRRLNTDTVSLVQPAFYPDMHFRAMSRDRQLGFRIAGVMPFDAALDAVAGGSKIVMVELPAQITGERDGEIADELVASIRRLLHRQPTMSDDGVVSSVTPDKIGVVCAHVSQVNAVRERMGSDLSEVFVETANRYQGIERPFMFVHHPLSGRADATAFHLDAGRLCVMLSRHRIACWIFGRQGIAQQLMRYAPLGDRALGIDDDPEYRGWRAHLTVMSWLANSGRLYPAVHGLSPSSGVRAAR
;
A
#
# COMPACT_ATOMS: atom_id res chain seq x y z
N MET A 1 4.83 -9.53 27.39
CA MET A 1 4.45 -8.25 26.74
C MET A 1 3.11 -8.51 26.10
N ASP A 2 2.08 -8.02 26.76
CA ASP A 2 0.69 -8.38 26.49
C ASP A 2 0.30 -8.03 25.05
N ASP A 3 -0.45 -8.94 24.42
CA ASP A 3 -1.09 -8.72 23.11
C ASP A 3 -2.14 -7.62 23.27
N ILE A 4 -1.71 -6.36 23.10
CA ILE A 4 -2.66 -5.24 23.14
C ILE A 4 -3.58 -5.39 21.93
N ASP A 5 -4.87 -5.55 22.19
CA ASP A 5 -5.90 -5.64 21.17
C ASP A 5 -5.81 -4.42 20.22
N PRO A 6 -5.73 -4.62 18.92
CA PRO A 6 -5.70 -3.52 17.95
C PRO A 6 -6.89 -2.55 18.00
N SER A 7 -8.04 -2.98 18.55
CA SER A 7 -9.16 -2.09 18.82
C SER A 7 -8.80 -1.09 19.92
N VAL A 8 -8.14 -1.51 20.97
CA VAL A 8 -7.66 -0.66 22.07
C VAL A 8 -6.65 0.37 21.57
N GLN A 9 -5.76 -0.01 20.64
CA GLN A 9 -4.80 0.93 20.06
C GLN A 9 -5.47 1.99 19.18
N ALA A 10 -6.49 1.59 18.43
CA ALA A 10 -7.29 2.56 17.64
C ALA A 10 -8.05 3.50 18.59
N ASP A 11 -8.58 3.00 19.70
CA ASP A 11 -9.23 3.81 20.73
C ASP A 11 -8.25 4.78 21.39
N ASP A 12 -7.05 4.32 21.69
CA ASP A 12 -6.01 5.16 22.28
C ASP A 12 -5.55 6.27 21.32
N ALA A 13 -5.36 5.94 20.05
CA ALA A 13 -5.04 6.94 19.04
C ALA A 13 -6.15 7.99 18.89
N LEU A 14 -7.42 7.56 18.86
CA LEU A 14 -8.57 8.46 18.82
C LEU A 14 -8.62 9.38 20.02
N ARG A 15 -8.44 8.82 21.23
CA ARG A 15 -8.40 9.59 22.48
C ARG A 15 -7.32 10.66 22.40
N GLN A 16 -6.10 10.31 22.00
CA GLN A 16 -4.98 11.25 21.90
C GLN A 16 -5.24 12.34 20.85
N ILE A 17 -5.89 12.01 19.71
CA ILE A 17 -6.28 13.01 18.70
C ILE A 17 -7.27 14.01 19.32
N PHE A 18 -8.32 13.54 19.97
CA PHE A 18 -9.31 14.42 20.59
C PHE A 18 -8.74 15.27 21.72
N GLU A 19 -7.92 14.69 22.59
CA GLU A 19 -7.23 15.41 23.67
C GLU A 19 -6.33 16.51 23.11
N SER A 20 -5.56 16.21 22.05
CA SER A 20 -4.70 17.19 21.39
C SER A 20 -5.50 18.34 20.77
N GLN A 21 -6.58 18.04 20.06
CA GLN A 21 -7.44 19.05 19.48
C GLN A 21 -8.17 19.88 20.53
N TRP A 22 -8.58 19.26 21.64
CA TRP A 22 -9.16 19.96 22.79
C TRP A 22 -8.17 20.93 23.45
N GLN A 23 -6.88 20.59 23.46
CA GLN A 23 -5.79 21.45 23.92
C GLN A 23 -5.41 22.55 22.92
N GLY A 24 -6.12 22.65 21.80
CA GLY A 24 -5.93 23.70 20.80
C GLY A 24 -4.92 23.37 19.70
N ALA A 25 -4.49 22.10 19.57
CA ALA A 25 -3.61 21.72 18.46
C ALA A 25 -4.34 21.84 17.11
N PRO A 26 -3.83 22.64 16.16
CA PRO A 26 -4.48 22.85 14.87
C PRO A 26 -4.32 21.63 13.93
N ALA A 27 -3.33 20.79 14.18
CA ALA A 27 -3.08 19.61 13.34
C ALA A 27 -2.50 18.44 14.14
N VAL A 28 -2.86 17.22 13.71
CA VAL A 28 -2.29 15.95 14.18
C VAL A 28 -1.94 15.09 12.97
N VAL A 29 -0.77 14.48 12.98
CA VAL A 29 -0.35 13.51 11.97
C VAL A 29 -0.41 12.11 12.57
N LEU A 30 -1.20 11.21 11.98
CA LEU A 30 -1.26 9.79 12.36
C LEU A 30 -0.54 8.94 11.32
N ARG A 31 0.62 8.43 11.69
CA ARG A 31 1.44 7.53 10.87
C ARG A 31 0.97 6.09 11.05
N SER A 32 0.76 5.39 9.97
CA SER A 32 0.18 4.04 9.99
C SER A 32 0.91 3.10 9.03
N PRO A 33 1.51 2.01 9.52
CA PRO A 33 2.11 1.01 8.65
C PRO A 33 1.02 0.23 7.88
N PRO A 34 1.42 -0.58 6.87
CA PRO A 34 0.48 -1.36 6.08
C PRO A 34 -0.40 -2.26 6.96
N GLY A 35 -1.72 -2.17 6.76
CA GLY A 35 -2.68 -3.02 7.46
C GLY A 35 -2.93 -2.70 8.94
N ALA A 36 -2.50 -1.53 9.44
CA ALA A 36 -2.77 -1.15 10.84
C ALA A 36 -4.20 -0.61 11.08
N GLY A 37 -5.00 -0.42 10.02
CA GLY A 37 -6.41 -0.05 10.16
C GLY A 37 -6.68 1.45 10.12
N LYS A 38 -5.83 2.25 9.47
CA LYS A 38 -5.95 3.71 9.33
C LYS A 38 -7.34 4.20 8.91
N THR A 39 -7.92 3.58 7.87
CA THR A 39 -9.26 3.95 7.38
C THR A 39 -10.34 3.72 8.45
N GLY A 40 -10.20 2.70 9.29
CA GLY A 40 -11.08 2.48 10.44
C GLY A 40 -10.97 3.59 11.49
N VAL A 41 -9.75 4.10 11.73
CA VAL A 41 -9.55 5.26 12.62
C VAL A 41 -10.18 6.51 12.00
N ALA A 42 -9.98 6.77 10.71
CA ALA A 42 -10.59 7.91 10.01
C ALA A 42 -12.13 7.88 10.09
N GLN A 43 -12.74 6.71 9.89
CA GLN A 43 -14.18 6.51 10.00
C GLN A 43 -14.71 6.80 11.41
N ARG A 44 -14.05 6.21 12.42
CA ARG A 44 -14.46 6.38 13.83
C ARG A 44 -14.28 7.82 14.29
N LEU A 45 -13.19 8.48 13.88
CA LEU A 45 -12.95 9.88 14.15
C LEU A 45 -14.09 10.74 13.58
N ALA A 46 -14.43 10.56 12.31
CA ALA A 46 -15.52 11.31 11.67
C ALA A 46 -16.88 11.06 12.33
N LEU A 47 -17.20 9.79 12.66
CA LEU A 47 -18.44 9.44 13.34
C LEU A 47 -18.53 10.09 14.73
N GLN A 48 -17.46 10.02 15.53
CA GLN A 48 -17.43 10.59 16.87
C GLN A 48 -17.46 12.12 16.84
N SER A 49 -16.72 12.77 15.93
CA SER A 49 -16.77 14.21 15.75
C SER A 49 -18.18 14.68 15.39
N ALA A 50 -18.84 14.03 14.45
CA ALA A 50 -20.19 14.43 14.04
C ALA A 50 -21.25 14.10 15.11
N SER A 51 -21.17 12.90 15.75
CA SER A 51 -22.24 12.43 16.65
C SER A 51 -22.10 12.91 18.10
N LEU A 52 -20.86 12.99 18.60
CA LEU A 52 -20.63 13.33 20.01
C LEU A 52 -20.28 14.81 20.21
N LEU A 53 -19.52 15.39 19.25
CA LEU A 53 -19.10 16.79 19.35
C LEU A 53 -19.98 17.74 18.56
N GLY A 54 -20.89 17.23 17.72
CA GLY A 54 -21.78 18.06 16.92
C GLY A 54 -21.04 18.82 15.80
N GLU A 55 -19.98 18.23 15.24
CA GLU A 55 -19.11 18.88 14.28
C GLU A 55 -19.48 18.57 12.82
N ARG A 56 -19.15 19.49 11.93
CA ARG A 56 -19.16 19.29 10.48
C ARG A 56 -17.79 18.74 10.07
N CYS A 57 -17.76 17.46 9.71
CA CYS A 57 -16.54 16.77 9.34
C CYS A 57 -16.35 16.74 7.82
N MET A 58 -15.21 17.19 7.36
CA MET A 58 -14.75 17.04 5.99
C MET A 58 -13.77 15.88 5.89
N ILE A 59 -14.02 14.93 4.99
CA ILE A 59 -13.07 13.85 4.69
C ILE A 59 -12.53 14.04 3.28
N VAL A 60 -11.20 14.02 3.18
CA VAL A 60 -10.44 14.14 1.94
C VAL A 60 -9.80 12.82 1.59
N THR A 61 -10.02 12.34 0.37
CA THR A 61 -9.34 11.17 -0.21
C THR A 61 -8.55 11.56 -1.45
N GLN A 62 -7.67 10.67 -1.94
CA GLN A 62 -6.87 10.96 -3.13
C GLN A 62 -7.57 10.56 -4.42
N THR A 63 -8.35 9.48 -4.40
CA THR A 63 -9.07 8.97 -5.57
C THR A 63 -10.57 8.83 -5.31
N ASN A 64 -11.35 8.72 -6.39
CA ASN A 64 -12.78 8.46 -6.28
C ASN A 64 -13.06 7.07 -5.67
N GLU A 65 -12.25 6.07 -6.01
CA GLU A 65 -12.40 4.71 -5.49
C GLU A 65 -12.24 4.66 -3.97
N GLN A 66 -11.27 5.39 -3.43
CA GLN A 66 -11.10 5.54 -1.98
C GLN A 66 -12.30 6.24 -1.34
N ALA A 67 -12.80 7.31 -1.99
CA ALA A 67 -13.99 8.02 -1.54
C ALA A 67 -15.25 7.12 -1.56
N PHE A 68 -15.42 6.29 -2.59
CA PHE A 68 -16.53 5.33 -2.70
C PHE A 68 -16.48 4.28 -1.60
N ASP A 69 -15.31 3.68 -1.35
CA ASP A 69 -15.17 2.67 -0.28
C ASP A 69 -15.47 3.27 1.09
N LEU A 70 -14.94 4.45 1.35
CA LEU A 70 -15.16 5.14 2.63
C LEU A 70 -16.64 5.56 2.80
N ALA A 71 -17.28 6.12 1.76
CA ALA A 71 -18.69 6.46 1.78
C ALA A 71 -19.58 5.24 2.02
N ARG A 72 -19.31 4.13 1.34
CA ARG A 72 -20.03 2.86 1.53
C ARG A 72 -19.93 2.37 2.98
N ARG A 73 -18.74 2.39 3.56
CA ARG A 73 -18.51 1.95 4.96
C ARG A 73 -19.17 2.87 5.96
N LEU A 74 -19.09 4.18 5.77
CA LEU A 74 -19.73 5.16 6.64
C LEU A 74 -21.25 5.08 6.49
N GLY A 75 -21.78 4.99 5.28
CA GLY A 75 -23.21 4.83 5.04
C GLY A 75 -23.82 3.56 5.66
N ALA A 76 -23.01 2.48 5.79
CA ALA A 76 -23.42 1.26 6.48
C ALA A 76 -23.46 1.41 8.01
N ASN A 77 -22.65 2.30 8.58
CA ASN A 77 -22.48 2.47 10.04
C ASN A 77 -23.19 3.73 10.59
N ALA A 78 -23.50 4.70 9.75
CA ALA A 78 -24.13 5.96 10.15
C ALA A 78 -25.66 5.84 10.14
N SER A 79 -26.23 5.18 11.16
CA SER A 79 -27.70 5.11 11.30
C SER A 79 -28.36 6.43 11.72
N SER A 80 -27.60 7.38 12.26
CA SER A 80 -28.11 8.62 12.84
C SER A 80 -27.81 9.88 12.03
N PHE A 81 -26.88 9.81 11.06
CA PHE A 81 -26.46 10.97 10.26
C PHE A 81 -26.38 10.61 8.78
N PRO A 82 -26.89 11.47 7.88
CA PRO A 82 -26.62 11.29 6.47
C PRO A 82 -25.13 11.59 6.19
N VAL A 83 -24.50 10.71 5.44
CA VAL A 83 -23.19 10.93 4.86
C VAL A 83 -23.38 11.67 3.54
N HIS A 84 -22.70 12.80 3.37
CA HIS A 84 -22.73 13.56 2.13
C HIS A 84 -21.54 13.16 1.25
N PHE A 85 -21.81 12.85 0.00
CA PHE A 85 -20.77 12.54 -0.98
C PHE A 85 -20.64 13.72 -1.96
N TYR A 86 -19.58 14.52 -1.80
CA TYR A 86 -19.34 15.70 -2.63
C TYR A 86 -18.60 15.31 -3.92
N ALA A 87 -19.31 15.27 -5.02
CA ALA A 87 -18.86 14.74 -6.29
C ALA A 87 -18.99 15.75 -7.43
N ARG A 88 -18.15 15.59 -8.45
CA ARG A 88 -18.35 16.27 -9.73
C ARG A 88 -19.64 15.78 -10.38
N GLU A 89 -20.38 16.70 -11.01
CA GLU A 89 -21.52 16.34 -11.85
C GLU A 89 -21.10 15.37 -12.98
N GLY A 90 -21.92 14.38 -13.25
CA GLY A 90 -21.64 13.35 -14.25
C GLY A 90 -20.64 12.26 -13.82
N LEU A 91 -20.14 12.27 -12.57
CA LEU A 91 -19.33 11.18 -12.06
C LEU A 91 -20.16 9.89 -11.98
N GLN A 92 -19.66 8.80 -12.58
CA GLN A 92 -20.29 7.49 -12.45
C GLN A 92 -20.06 6.95 -11.05
N LEU A 93 -21.12 6.75 -10.31
CA LEU A 93 -21.11 6.24 -8.94
C LEU A 93 -21.43 4.75 -8.95
N PRO A 94 -20.71 3.93 -8.13
CA PRO A 94 -21.10 2.53 -7.92
C PRO A 94 -22.49 2.43 -7.28
N ASP A 95 -23.21 1.36 -7.56
CA ASP A 95 -24.55 1.12 -7.03
C ASP A 95 -24.59 1.13 -5.48
N SER A 96 -23.53 0.64 -4.86
CA SER A 96 -23.35 0.63 -3.40
C SER A 96 -23.28 2.05 -2.77
N VAL A 97 -22.98 3.08 -3.55
CA VAL A 97 -23.00 4.48 -3.12
C VAL A 97 -24.29 5.15 -3.59
N ARG A 98 -24.68 4.92 -4.86
CA ARG A 98 -25.86 5.57 -5.49
C ARG A 98 -27.18 5.19 -4.81
N HIS A 99 -27.34 3.92 -4.43
CA HIS A 99 -28.59 3.40 -3.86
C HIS A 99 -28.55 3.24 -2.32
N ASN A 100 -27.54 3.79 -1.67
CA ASN A 100 -27.47 3.76 -0.21
C ASN A 100 -28.32 4.91 0.37
N SER A 101 -29.37 4.58 1.13
CA SER A 101 -30.30 5.55 1.71
C SER A 101 -29.65 6.53 2.70
N ASN A 102 -28.50 6.16 3.28
CA ASN A 102 -27.76 7.00 4.21
C ASN A 102 -26.73 7.92 3.52
N ILE A 103 -26.57 7.81 2.20
CA ILE A 103 -25.64 8.64 1.42
C ILE A 103 -26.41 9.65 0.58
N ARG A 104 -26.12 10.93 0.74
CA ARG A 104 -26.64 12.03 -0.06
C ARG A 104 -25.59 12.54 -1.01
N ILE A 105 -25.88 12.55 -2.30
CA ILE A 105 -24.96 13.05 -3.32
C ILE A 105 -25.12 14.57 -3.42
N VAL A 106 -24.00 15.29 -3.36
CA VAL A 106 -23.92 16.75 -3.45
C VAL A 106 -22.98 17.13 -4.57
N HIS A 107 -23.38 18.01 -5.46
CA HIS A 107 -22.56 18.47 -6.59
C HIS A 107 -22.09 19.92 -6.43
N ASP A 108 -22.90 20.75 -5.79
CA ASP A 108 -22.62 22.16 -5.53
C ASP A 108 -22.21 22.39 -4.07
N PHE A 109 -21.19 23.22 -3.84
CA PHE A 109 -20.72 23.54 -2.51
C PHE A 109 -21.77 24.34 -1.68
N SER A 110 -22.63 25.11 -2.33
CA SER A 110 -23.73 25.84 -1.67
C SER A 110 -24.80 24.92 -1.05
N ALA A 111 -24.87 23.67 -1.53
CA ALA A 111 -25.76 22.64 -1.01
C ALA A 111 -25.11 21.77 0.09
N LEU A 112 -23.86 22.07 0.50
CA LEU A 112 -23.22 21.37 1.60
C LEU A 112 -23.93 21.65 2.93
N PRO A 113 -24.00 20.65 3.83
CA PRO A 113 -24.76 20.78 5.08
C PRO A 113 -24.16 21.85 6.01
N GLN A 114 -25.03 22.63 6.62
CA GLN A 114 -24.67 23.62 7.64
C GLN A 114 -24.92 23.13 9.08
N HIS A 115 -25.28 21.85 9.24
CA HIS A 115 -25.48 21.17 10.51
C HIS A 115 -24.43 20.07 10.70
N PRO A 116 -24.28 19.51 11.89
CA PRO A 116 -23.37 18.39 12.16
C PRO A 116 -23.54 17.26 11.14
N SER A 117 -22.45 16.88 10.49
CA SER A 117 -22.49 15.98 9.34
C SER A 117 -21.10 15.47 8.95
N ILE A 118 -21.08 14.46 8.10
CA ILE A 118 -19.85 13.95 7.47
C ILE A 118 -19.95 14.18 5.97
N THR A 119 -19.00 14.88 5.40
CA THR A 119 -18.91 15.10 3.94
C THR A 119 -17.63 14.55 3.39
N ILE A 120 -17.72 13.68 2.38
CA ILE A 120 -16.59 12.98 1.76
C ILE A 120 -16.41 13.46 0.33
N GLY A 121 -15.18 13.74 -0.05
CA GLY A 121 -14.82 14.07 -1.44
C GLY A 121 -13.33 13.81 -1.70
N ASN A 122 -12.94 13.76 -2.97
CA ASN A 122 -11.54 13.71 -3.30
C ASN A 122 -10.88 15.11 -3.26
N ALA A 123 -9.57 15.16 -3.05
CA ALA A 123 -8.82 16.40 -2.94
C ALA A 123 -9.01 17.34 -4.15
N ALA A 124 -9.12 16.78 -5.35
CA ALA A 124 -9.32 17.58 -6.57
C ALA A 124 -10.69 18.26 -6.60
N LYS A 125 -11.76 17.63 -6.08
CA LYS A 125 -13.08 18.25 -6.00
C LYS A 125 -13.10 19.36 -4.94
N TRP A 126 -12.46 19.13 -3.80
CA TRP A 126 -12.38 20.10 -2.71
C TRP A 126 -11.60 21.37 -3.11
N SER A 127 -10.56 21.26 -3.92
CA SER A 127 -9.73 22.40 -4.34
C SER A 127 -10.43 23.42 -5.25
N TRP A 128 -11.66 23.13 -5.68
CA TRP A 128 -12.49 24.09 -6.43
C TRP A 128 -13.31 25.03 -5.54
N ILE A 129 -13.28 24.84 -4.23
CA ILE A 129 -13.98 25.73 -3.30
C ILE A 129 -13.07 26.92 -2.98
N GLY A 130 -13.41 28.06 -3.54
CA GLY A 130 -12.75 29.34 -3.25
C GLY A 130 -13.48 30.05 -2.12
N THR A 131 -13.08 29.84 -0.88
CA THR A 131 -13.56 30.58 0.29
C THR A 131 -12.41 30.87 1.24
N ASP A 132 -12.45 32.02 1.88
CA ASP A 132 -11.50 32.41 2.92
C ASP A 132 -12.00 32.03 4.34
N GLU A 133 -13.25 31.60 4.45
CA GLU A 133 -13.86 31.20 5.71
C GLU A 133 -13.98 29.67 5.85
N PRO A 134 -13.71 29.13 7.04
CA PRO A 134 -13.89 27.71 7.31
C PRO A 134 -15.36 27.28 7.15
N MET A 135 -15.57 26.23 6.36
CA MET A 135 -16.90 25.63 6.13
C MET A 135 -17.14 24.40 7.03
N PHE A 136 -16.08 23.83 7.58
CA PHE A 136 -16.08 22.63 8.41
C PHE A 136 -15.36 22.90 9.72
N ASP A 137 -15.61 22.07 10.72
CA ASP A 137 -14.97 22.17 12.03
C ASP A 137 -13.67 21.35 12.10
N VAL A 138 -13.63 20.23 11.36
CA VAL A 138 -12.46 19.35 11.26
C VAL A 138 -12.31 18.77 9.85
N GLN A 139 -11.07 18.76 9.36
CA GLN A 139 -10.67 18.11 8.12
C GLN A 139 -9.88 16.84 8.44
N ILE A 140 -10.33 15.70 7.92
CA ILE A 140 -9.67 14.40 8.02
C ILE A 140 -9.15 14.03 6.64
N VAL A 141 -7.83 13.92 6.48
CA VAL A 141 -7.20 13.53 5.22
C VAL A 141 -6.79 12.06 5.31
N ASP A 142 -7.51 11.19 4.61
CA ASP A 142 -7.10 9.77 4.46
C ASP A 142 -6.08 9.64 3.32
N GLU A 143 -5.13 8.72 3.48
CA GLU A 143 -3.96 8.56 2.61
C GLU A 143 -3.15 9.87 2.44
N ALA A 144 -2.96 10.61 3.52
CA ALA A 144 -2.38 11.95 3.51
C ALA A 144 -0.95 12.00 2.93
N PHE A 145 -0.15 10.92 3.08
CA PHE A 145 1.19 10.84 2.48
C PHE A 145 1.16 10.73 0.94
N GLN A 146 0.01 10.47 0.33
CA GLN A 146 -0.19 10.54 -1.12
C GLN A 146 -0.65 11.93 -1.59
N LEU A 147 -1.03 12.84 -0.67
CA LEU A 147 -1.46 14.19 -0.99
C LEU A 147 -0.25 15.12 -1.04
N PRO A 148 0.08 15.72 -2.20
CA PRO A 148 1.11 16.73 -2.28
C PRO A 148 0.78 17.95 -1.43
N ASP A 149 1.78 18.58 -0.81
CA ASP A 149 1.58 19.72 0.07
C ASP A 149 0.86 20.89 -0.62
N TYR A 150 1.23 21.20 -1.87
CA TYR A 150 0.57 22.27 -2.61
C TYR A 150 -0.94 22.07 -2.80
N ARG A 151 -1.40 20.82 -2.92
CA ARG A 151 -2.85 20.50 -2.98
C ARG A 151 -3.50 20.61 -1.61
N PHE A 152 -2.80 20.22 -0.57
CA PHE A 152 -3.29 20.41 0.80
C PHE A 152 -3.48 21.90 1.11
N GLN A 153 -2.55 22.77 0.69
CA GLN A 153 -2.67 24.21 0.87
C GLN A 153 -3.91 24.82 0.22
N LEU A 154 -4.41 24.24 -0.90
CA LEU A 154 -5.65 24.69 -1.55
C LEU A 154 -6.93 24.39 -0.77
N ILE A 155 -6.86 23.50 0.20
CA ILE A 155 -8.02 23.03 0.96
C ILE A 155 -7.88 23.20 2.48
N ALA A 156 -6.73 23.66 2.95
CA ALA A 156 -6.44 23.76 4.37
C ALA A 156 -7.33 24.81 5.07
N ASN A 157 -7.71 25.88 4.38
CA ASN A 157 -8.56 26.94 4.93
C ASN A 157 -10.04 26.50 5.12
N LEU A 158 -10.44 25.35 4.55
CA LEU A 158 -11.82 24.86 4.68
C LEU A 158 -12.17 24.37 6.10
N ALA A 159 -11.18 24.12 6.96
CA ALA A 159 -11.38 23.77 8.36
C ALA A 159 -10.23 24.29 9.23
N PRO A 160 -10.48 24.69 10.49
CA PRO A 160 -9.42 25.16 11.40
C PRO A 160 -8.60 24.03 12.03
N ARG A 161 -9.09 22.78 11.98
CA ARG A 161 -8.41 21.62 12.58
C ARG A 161 -8.23 20.52 11.54
N HIS A 162 -7.04 19.89 11.58
CA HIS A 162 -6.62 18.89 10.59
C HIS A 162 -6.17 17.60 11.26
N VAL A 163 -6.58 16.46 10.72
CA VAL A 163 -6.03 15.15 11.06
C VAL A 163 -5.55 14.48 9.78
N LEU A 164 -4.23 14.36 9.62
CA LEU A 164 -3.60 13.79 8.45
C LEU A 164 -3.22 12.35 8.74
N ILE A 165 -3.92 11.40 8.13
CA ILE A 165 -3.78 9.96 8.38
C ILE A 165 -3.16 9.31 7.14
N GLY A 166 -2.08 8.55 7.28
CA GLY A 166 -1.49 7.88 6.14
C GLY A 166 -0.30 7.01 6.46
N ASP A 167 0.28 6.46 5.42
CA ASP A 167 1.40 5.52 5.48
C ASP A 167 2.65 6.18 4.89
N PRO A 168 3.67 6.50 5.73
CA PRO A 168 4.87 7.19 5.28
C PRO A 168 5.81 6.32 4.42
N GLY A 169 5.65 5.01 4.44
CA GLY A 169 6.50 4.08 3.69
C GLY A 169 5.93 3.70 2.31
N GLN A 170 4.74 4.20 1.93
CA GLN A 170 4.15 3.94 0.61
C GLN A 170 4.59 4.97 -0.44
N ILE A 171 4.08 4.82 -1.65
CA ILE A 171 4.46 5.64 -2.81
C ILE A 171 4.23 7.12 -2.51
N ASP A 172 5.26 7.93 -2.74
CA ASP A 172 5.19 9.39 -2.62
C ASP A 172 4.12 9.99 -3.55
N PRO A 173 3.70 11.24 -3.32
CA PRO A 173 2.68 11.89 -4.13
C PRO A 173 3.01 11.87 -5.61
N PHE A 174 2.03 11.48 -6.44
CA PHE A 174 2.18 11.59 -7.88
C PHE A 174 1.99 13.04 -8.34
N VAL A 175 3.00 13.56 -9.03
CA VAL A 175 2.97 14.90 -9.63
C VAL A 175 3.26 14.82 -11.13
N THR A 176 2.66 15.71 -11.89
CA THR A 176 2.77 15.75 -13.36
C THR A 176 3.79 16.79 -13.87
N CYS A 177 4.37 17.57 -12.97
CA CYS A 177 5.41 18.53 -13.31
C CYS A 177 6.80 17.90 -13.14
N GLU A 178 7.79 18.52 -13.82
CA GLU A 178 9.21 18.21 -13.60
C GLU A 178 9.61 18.56 -12.16
N ILE A 179 10.21 17.62 -11.44
CA ILE A 179 10.55 17.76 -10.01
C ILE A 179 12.04 17.97 -9.76
N GLU A 180 12.91 17.75 -10.75
CA GLU A 180 14.37 17.78 -10.55
C GLU A 180 14.85 19.14 -10.00
N ARG A 181 14.34 20.24 -10.52
CA ARG A 181 14.65 21.59 -10.02
C ARG A 181 14.20 21.85 -8.58
N TRP A 182 13.27 21.02 -8.06
CA TRP A 182 12.72 21.14 -6.71
C TRP A 182 13.35 20.14 -5.73
N ARG A 183 14.34 19.37 -6.19
CA ARG A 183 14.94 18.28 -5.42
C ARG A 183 15.47 18.73 -4.05
N CYS A 184 16.04 19.96 -3.98
CA CYS A 184 16.53 20.54 -2.74
C CYS A 184 15.48 21.35 -1.96
N ASP A 185 14.27 21.48 -2.47
CA ASP A 185 13.22 22.27 -1.81
C ASP A 185 12.40 21.37 -0.87
N PRO A 186 12.39 21.67 0.44
CA PRO A 186 11.64 20.92 1.44
C PRO A 186 10.10 21.01 1.27
N ALA A 187 9.62 21.94 0.46
CA ALA A 187 8.22 22.12 0.12
C ALA A 187 7.95 21.92 -1.38
N GLY A 188 8.85 21.21 -2.07
CA GLY A 188 8.70 20.89 -3.48
C GLY A 188 7.40 20.15 -3.78
N PRO A 189 6.94 20.19 -5.06
CA PRO A 189 5.63 19.62 -5.43
C PRO A 189 5.50 18.13 -5.16
N GLN A 190 6.60 17.39 -5.03
CA GLN A 190 6.63 15.97 -4.71
C GLN A 190 6.50 15.66 -3.22
N VAL A 191 6.64 16.68 -2.35
CA VAL A 191 6.62 16.47 -0.89
C VAL A 191 5.17 16.26 -0.43
N SER A 192 4.95 15.23 0.38
CA SER A 192 3.64 14.95 0.96
C SER A 192 3.23 15.98 2.01
N SER A 193 1.93 16.21 2.14
CA SER A 193 1.39 17.18 3.10
C SER A 193 1.82 16.90 4.56
N PRO A 194 1.84 15.66 5.09
CA PRO A 194 2.33 15.43 6.44
C PRO A 194 3.83 15.72 6.59
N ALA A 195 4.66 15.34 5.60
CA ALA A 195 6.10 15.59 5.66
C ALA A 195 6.43 17.08 5.64
N ALA A 196 5.78 17.83 4.74
CA ALA A 196 5.95 19.29 4.68
C ALA A 196 5.43 19.99 5.95
N LEU A 197 4.28 19.53 6.49
CA LEU A 197 3.70 20.08 7.72
C LEU A 197 4.65 19.89 8.91
N VAL A 198 5.16 18.68 9.13
CA VAL A 198 6.08 18.36 10.23
C VAL A 198 7.39 19.14 10.08
N LYS A 199 7.89 19.32 8.86
CA LYS A 199 9.12 20.10 8.63
C LYS A 199 8.95 21.58 8.93
N ARG A 200 7.79 22.18 8.54
CA ARG A 200 7.48 23.58 8.85
C ARG A 200 7.10 23.80 10.32
N HIS A 201 6.47 22.82 10.92
CA HIS A 201 5.96 22.89 12.30
C HIS A 201 6.42 21.67 13.10
N PRO A 202 7.68 21.64 13.58
CA PRO A 202 8.22 20.47 14.30
C PRO A 202 7.48 20.10 15.60
N SER A 203 6.68 21.02 16.14
CA SER A 203 5.83 20.80 17.33
C SER A 203 4.50 20.11 17.02
N VAL A 204 4.17 19.86 15.74
CA VAL A 204 2.97 19.13 15.38
C VAL A 204 2.99 17.74 16.01
N MET A 205 1.87 17.38 16.64
CA MET A 205 1.73 16.05 17.24
C MET A 205 1.79 14.97 16.18
N GLN A 206 2.69 14.02 16.38
CA GLN A 206 2.81 12.83 15.55
C GLN A 206 2.47 11.59 16.38
N LEU A 207 1.48 10.85 15.93
CA LEU A 207 1.06 9.58 16.46
C LEU A 207 1.38 8.44 15.52
N ALA A 208 1.49 7.22 16.03
CA ALA A 208 1.70 6.04 15.19
C ALA A 208 0.78 4.90 15.63
N LEU A 209 0.30 4.12 14.65
CA LEU A 209 -0.37 2.85 14.91
C LEU A 209 0.67 1.73 14.98
N PRO A 210 0.90 1.11 16.14
CA PRO A 210 2.05 0.24 16.34
C PRO A 210 1.81 -1.23 15.95
N VAL A 211 0.66 -1.59 15.38
CA VAL A 211 0.35 -2.99 15.02
C VAL A 211 -0.24 -3.13 13.63
N SER A 212 0.39 -3.96 12.82
CA SER A 212 -0.16 -4.43 11.54
C SER A 212 -1.04 -5.66 11.75
N ARG A 213 -2.29 -5.58 11.28
CA ARG A 213 -3.22 -6.73 11.24
C ARG A 213 -3.05 -7.57 9.97
N ARG A 214 -2.38 -7.01 8.96
CA ARG A 214 -2.16 -7.66 7.67
C ARG A 214 -0.88 -8.46 7.65
N LEU A 215 0.22 -7.83 8.01
CA LEU A 215 1.54 -8.42 7.91
C LEU A 215 1.76 -9.41 9.05
N ASN A 216 2.44 -10.51 8.74
CA ASN A 216 2.91 -11.45 9.76
C ASN A 216 4.30 -11.02 10.28
N THR A 217 4.76 -11.65 11.35
CA THR A 217 6.03 -11.33 12.01
C THR A 217 7.23 -11.43 11.06
N ASP A 218 7.22 -12.42 10.19
CA ASP A 218 8.26 -12.65 9.20
C ASP A 218 8.34 -11.50 8.19
N THR A 219 7.19 -11.04 7.68
CA THR A 219 7.14 -9.89 6.79
C THR A 219 7.53 -8.59 7.49
N VAL A 220 7.10 -8.38 8.74
CA VAL A 220 7.47 -7.19 9.51
C VAL A 220 8.98 -7.11 9.73
N SER A 221 9.66 -8.24 9.98
CA SER A 221 11.11 -8.27 10.16
C SER A 221 11.90 -7.80 8.93
N LEU A 222 11.29 -7.86 7.73
CA LEU A 222 11.84 -7.29 6.50
C LEU A 222 11.35 -5.86 6.26
N VAL A 223 10.04 -5.65 6.30
CA VAL A 223 9.39 -4.41 5.86
C VAL A 223 9.74 -3.23 6.77
N GLN A 224 9.79 -3.46 8.08
CA GLN A 224 10.07 -2.38 9.02
C GLN A 224 11.49 -1.79 8.82
N PRO A 225 12.59 -2.53 8.85
CA PRO A 225 13.92 -1.95 8.67
C PRO A 225 14.17 -1.40 7.26
N ALA A 226 13.47 -1.94 6.24
CA ALA A 226 13.62 -1.49 4.86
C ALA A 226 12.91 -0.17 4.57
N PHE A 227 11.70 0.03 5.13
CA PHE A 227 10.82 1.13 4.72
C PHE A 227 10.39 2.05 5.87
N TYR A 228 10.58 1.65 7.12
CA TYR A 228 10.15 2.39 8.32
C TYR A 228 11.26 2.45 9.37
N PRO A 229 12.45 2.97 9.03
CA PRO A 229 13.59 2.94 9.96
C PRO A 229 13.36 3.75 11.24
N ASP A 230 12.48 4.74 11.18
CA ASP A 230 12.13 5.66 12.29
C ASP A 230 10.78 5.35 12.93
N MET A 231 10.11 4.25 12.54
CA MET A 231 8.81 3.86 13.08
C MET A 231 8.78 2.38 13.45
N HIS A 232 8.63 2.10 14.75
CA HIS A 232 8.50 0.74 15.23
C HIS A 232 7.05 0.27 15.22
N PHE A 233 6.82 -0.89 14.59
CA PHE A 233 5.53 -1.58 14.64
C PHE A 233 5.74 -3.09 14.66
N ARG A 234 4.71 -3.82 15.08
CA ARG A 234 4.73 -5.29 15.15
C ARG A 234 3.59 -5.90 14.36
N ALA A 235 3.72 -7.17 14.03
CA ALA A 235 2.61 -7.94 13.52
C ALA A 235 1.63 -8.27 14.65
N MET A 236 0.33 -8.26 14.32
CA MET A 236 -0.65 -8.96 15.16
C MET A 236 -0.41 -10.47 15.04
N SER A 237 -0.42 -11.17 16.17
CA SER A 237 -0.35 -12.64 16.15
C SER A 237 -1.59 -13.19 15.45
N ARG A 238 -1.39 -13.87 14.30
CA ARG A 238 -2.43 -14.53 13.52
C ARG A 238 -1.91 -15.83 12.94
N ASP A 239 -2.70 -16.88 13.06
CA ASP A 239 -2.38 -18.15 12.43
C ASP A 239 -2.81 -18.13 10.96
N ARG A 240 -1.84 -17.82 10.08
CA ARG A 240 -2.03 -17.80 8.63
C ARG A 240 -1.03 -18.72 7.97
N GLN A 241 -1.53 -19.76 7.34
CA GLN A 241 -0.69 -20.82 6.76
C GLN A 241 -1.16 -21.18 5.36
N LEU A 242 -0.20 -21.65 4.56
CA LEU A 242 -0.42 -22.34 3.29
C LEU A 242 -0.15 -23.82 3.49
N GLY A 243 -1.06 -24.66 3.04
CA GLY A 243 -0.87 -26.10 2.99
C GLY A 243 -1.10 -26.64 1.57
N PHE A 244 -0.62 -27.83 1.29
CA PHE A 244 -0.82 -28.53 0.02
C PHE A 244 -1.38 -29.93 0.23
N ARG A 245 -2.34 -30.33 -0.61
CA ARG A 245 -2.83 -31.71 -0.63
C ARG A 245 -1.94 -32.63 -1.47
N ILE A 246 -1.25 -32.08 -2.48
CA ILE A 246 -0.34 -32.79 -3.34
C ILE A 246 1.10 -32.43 -2.94
N ALA A 247 1.92 -33.43 -2.67
CA ALA A 247 3.32 -33.25 -2.30
C ALA A 247 4.11 -32.51 -3.38
N GLY A 248 5.12 -31.78 -2.97
CA GLY A 248 6.05 -31.10 -3.87
C GLY A 248 6.99 -32.06 -4.55
N VAL A 249 7.54 -31.63 -5.69
CA VAL A 249 8.58 -32.34 -6.44
C VAL A 249 9.83 -31.45 -6.46
N MET A 250 10.84 -31.83 -5.70
CA MET A 250 12.13 -31.12 -5.68
C MET A 250 12.86 -31.23 -7.02
N PRO A 251 13.54 -30.18 -7.48
CA PRO A 251 13.68 -28.84 -6.88
C PRO A 251 12.56 -27.83 -7.28
N PHE A 252 11.61 -28.20 -8.13
CA PHE A 252 10.57 -27.30 -8.69
C PHE A 252 9.75 -26.59 -7.65
N ASP A 253 9.38 -27.29 -6.60
CA ASP A 253 8.47 -26.78 -5.60
C ASP A 253 9.17 -26.18 -4.39
N ALA A 254 10.51 -26.07 -4.42
CA ALA A 254 11.31 -25.62 -3.28
C ALA A 254 10.84 -24.27 -2.70
N ALA A 255 10.55 -23.29 -3.56
CA ALA A 255 10.05 -21.99 -3.14
C ALA A 255 8.59 -22.03 -2.62
N LEU A 256 7.76 -22.94 -3.15
CA LEU A 256 6.40 -23.16 -2.66
C LEU A 256 6.41 -23.89 -1.31
N ASP A 257 7.25 -24.92 -1.19
CA ASP A 257 7.40 -25.70 0.04
C ASP A 257 8.00 -24.87 1.18
N ALA A 258 8.93 -23.96 0.89
CA ALA A 258 9.45 -23.03 1.88
C ALA A 258 8.36 -22.16 2.49
N VAL A 259 7.38 -21.71 1.68
CA VAL A 259 6.25 -20.94 2.16
C VAL A 259 5.30 -21.81 2.99
N ALA A 260 5.01 -23.02 2.56
CA ALA A 260 4.23 -23.98 3.37
C ALA A 260 4.94 -24.35 4.69
N GLY A 261 6.28 -24.37 4.67
CA GLY A 261 7.11 -24.56 5.85
C GLY A 261 7.24 -23.36 6.79
N GLY A 262 6.55 -22.22 6.47
CA GLY A 262 6.47 -21.07 7.36
C GLY A 262 7.13 -19.79 6.87
N SER A 263 7.97 -19.81 5.84
CA SER A 263 8.51 -18.61 5.21
C SER A 263 7.38 -17.80 4.55
N LYS A 264 7.29 -16.50 4.83
CA LYS A 264 6.20 -15.69 4.27
C LYS A 264 6.61 -14.86 3.07
N ILE A 265 7.91 -14.66 2.89
CA ILE A 265 8.51 -14.01 1.72
C ILE A 265 9.69 -14.85 1.24
N VAL A 266 9.71 -15.16 -0.04
CA VAL A 266 10.81 -15.85 -0.72
C VAL A 266 11.05 -15.21 -2.09
N MET A 267 12.24 -15.38 -2.66
CA MET A 267 12.58 -14.92 -4.00
C MET A 267 13.00 -16.08 -4.89
N VAL A 268 12.45 -16.09 -6.10
CA VAL A 268 12.84 -16.99 -7.20
C VAL A 268 13.71 -16.21 -8.16
N GLU A 269 14.95 -16.67 -8.35
CA GLU A 269 15.94 -16.02 -9.19
C GLU A 269 16.16 -16.76 -10.51
N LEU A 270 15.97 -16.04 -11.61
CA LEU A 270 16.36 -16.48 -12.94
C LEU A 270 17.82 -16.10 -13.22
N PRO A 271 18.50 -16.74 -14.18
CA PRO A 271 19.84 -16.35 -14.59
C PRO A 271 19.96 -14.88 -14.93
N ALA A 272 21.13 -14.30 -14.64
CA ALA A 272 21.41 -12.89 -14.93
C ALA A 272 21.28 -12.59 -16.44
N GLN A 273 20.47 -11.63 -16.79
CA GLN A 273 20.26 -11.16 -18.15
C GLN A 273 19.68 -9.74 -18.12
N ILE A 274 20.08 -8.90 -19.06
CA ILE A 274 19.48 -7.57 -19.26
C ILE A 274 18.28 -7.71 -20.21
N THR A 275 17.08 -7.34 -19.76
CA THR A 275 15.82 -7.51 -20.49
C THR A 275 15.01 -6.22 -20.65
N GLY A 276 15.32 -5.18 -19.89
CA GLY A 276 14.57 -3.92 -19.88
C GLY A 276 13.28 -3.99 -19.05
N GLU A 277 12.21 -3.31 -19.51
CA GLU A 277 10.94 -3.19 -18.77
C GLU A 277 10.03 -4.41 -18.92
N ARG A 278 10.22 -5.17 -19.98
CA ARG A 278 9.44 -6.37 -20.30
C ARG A 278 10.35 -7.58 -20.32
N ASP A 279 10.12 -8.50 -19.42
CA ASP A 279 10.84 -9.74 -19.30
C ASP A 279 9.88 -10.92 -19.50
N GLY A 280 10.01 -11.55 -20.68
CA GLY A 280 9.15 -12.67 -21.08
C GLY A 280 9.39 -13.90 -20.22
N GLU A 281 10.65 -14.25 -19.91
CA GLU A 281 10.97 -15.43 -19.12
C GLU A 281 10.51 -15.30 -17.66
N ILE A 282 10.61 -14.10 -17.07
CA ILE A 282 10.03 -13.84 -15.74
C ILE A 282 8.51 -14.00 -15.78
N ALA A 283 7.84 -13.51 -16.85
CA ALA A 283 6.40 -13.67 -16.98
C ALA A 283 6.00 -15.15 -17.14
N ASP A 284 6.76 -15.92 -17.91
CA ASP A 284 6.56 -17.37 -18.07
C ASP A 284 6.70 -18.10 -16.73
N GLU A 285 7.80 -17.84 -15.99
CA GLU A 285 8.07 -18.47 -14.70
C GLU A 285 7.03 -18.10 -13.64
N LEU A 286 6.61 -16.83 -13.60
CA LEU A 286 5.60 -16.35 -12.68
C LEU A 286 4.26 -17.06 -12.91
N VAL A 287 3.80 -17.13 -14.18
CA VAL A 287 2.54 -17.81 -14.53
C VAL A 287 2.64 -19.33 -14.31
N ALA A 288 3.79 -19.94 -14.62
CA ALA A 288 4.03 -21.35 -14.35
C ALA A 288 3.98 -21.65 -12.84
N SER A 289 4.57 -20.78 -12.02
CA SER A 289 4.53 -20.90 -10.56
C SER A 289 3.10 -20.79 -9.99
N ILE A 290 2.27 -19.88 -10.52
CA ILE A 290 0.85 -19.79 -10.14
C ILE A 290 0.10 -21.07 -10.51
N ARG A 291 0.27 -21.58 -11.74
CA ARG A 291 -0.34 -22.84 -12.14
C ARG A 291 0.14 -24.01 -11.28
N ARG A 292 1.43 -24.05 -10.96
CA ARG A 292 2.00 -25.07 -10.09
C ARG A 292 1.44 -24.99 -8.68
N LEU A 293 1.30 -23.79 -8.11
CA LEU A 293 0.64 -23.58 -6.83
C LEU A 293 -0.76 -24.19 -6.85
N LEU A 294 -1.61 -23.82 -7.83
CA LEU A 294 -2.99 -24.27 -7.94
C LEU A 294 -3.11 -25.78 -8.20
N HIS A 295 -2.23 -26.34 -9.03
CA HIS A 295 -2.19 -27.77 -9.32
C HIS A 295 -1.96 -28.64 -8.05
N ARG A 296 -1.23 -28.12 -7.07
CA ARG A 296 -0.96 -28.83 -5.79
C ARG A 296 -2.15 -28.80 -4.82
N GLN A 297 -3.33 -28.34 -5.27
CA GLN A 297 -4.55 -28.23 -4.47
C GLN A 297 -4.29 -27.51 -3.14
N PRO A 298 -3.88 -26.24 -3.19
CA PRO A 298 -3.51 -25.50 -2.01
C PRO A 298 -4.70 -25.21 -1.11
N THR A 299 -4.44 -25.25 0.18
CA THR A 299 -5.37 -24.79 1.23
C THR A 299 -4.72 -23.62 1.98
N MET A 300 -5.52 -22.66 2.40
CA MET A 300 -5.09 -21.60 3.28
C MET A 300 -5.85 -21.62 4.59
N SER A 301 -5.14 -21.38 5.69
CA SER A 301 -5.73 -21.07 6.99
C SER A 301 -5.57 -19.57 7.27
N ASP A 302 -6.63 -18.92 7.73
CA ASP A 302 -6.62 -17.52 8.19
C ASP A 302 -7.43 -17.47 9.50
N ASP A 303 -6.75 -17.38 10.62
CA ASP A 303 -7.32 -17.39 11.98
C ASP A 303 -8.25 -18.60 12.24
N GLY A 304 -7.79 -19.80 11.87
CA GLY A 304 -8.51 -21.07 12.10
C GLY A 304 -9.54 -21.42 11.01
N VAL A 305 -9.83 -20.50 10.09
CA VAL A 305 -10.73 -20.79 8.96
C VAL A 305 -9.91 -21.36 7.80
N VAL A 306 -10.16 -22.62 7.47
CA VAL A 306 -9.49 -23.30 6.36
C VAL A 306 -10.35 -23.24 5.09
N SER A 307 -9.75 -22.82 3.99
CA SER A 307 -10.40 -22.74 2.68
C SER A 307 -9.44 -23.14 1.55
N SER A 308 -9.98 -23.48 0.38
CA SER A 308 -9.18 -23.71 -0.81
C SER A 308 -8.68 -22.39 -1.38
N VAL A 309 -7.50 -22.42 -2.00
CA VAL A 309 -6.95 -21.26 -2.72
C VAL A 309 -7.43 -21.31 -4.16
N THR A 310 -8.16 -20.28 -4.57
CA THR A 310 -8.69 -20.08 -5.92
C THR A 310 -7.95 -18.91 -6.60
N PRO A 311 -8.02 -18.75 -7.94
CA PRO A 311 -7.30 -17.67 -8.65
C PRO A 311 -7.60 -16.26 -8.13
N ASP A 312 -8.81 -15.97 -7.65
CA ASP A 312 -9.20 -14.67 -7.05
C ASP A 312 -8.44 -14.33 -5.75
N LYS A 313 -7.81 -15.30 -5.09
CA LYS A 313 -6.96 -15.12 -3.90
C LYS A 313 -5.53 -14.72 -4.25
N ILE A 314 -5.19 -14.72 -5.53
CA ILE A 314 -3.83 -14.48 -6.03
C ILE A 314 -3.76 -13.11 -6.69
N GLY A 315 -2.68 -12.40 -6.39
CA GLY A 315 -2.34 -11.14 -7.01
C GLY A 315 -0.95 -11.16 -7.64
N VAL A 316 -0.78 -10.46 -8.74
CA VAL A 316 0.52 -10.23 -9.39
C VAL A 316 0.76 -8.74 -9.46
N VAL A 317 1.93 -8.30 -8.99
CA VAL A 317 2.32 -6.90 -9.05
C VAL A 317 3.63 -6.70 -9.80
N CYS A 318 3.64 -5.76 -10.74
CA CYS A 318 4.80 -5.37 -11.53
C CYS A 318 5.08 -3.87 -11.40
N ALA A 319 6.32 -3.45 -11.72
CA ALA A 319 6.65 -2.03 -11.77
C ALA A 319 6.10 -1.35 -13.03
N HIS A 320 6.15 -2.04 -14.17
CA HIS A 320 5.81 -1.51 -15.50
C HIS A 320 4.54 -2.12 -16.08
N VAL A 321 3.76 -1.30 -16.81
CA VAL A 321 2.56 -1.74 -17.56
C VAL A 321 2.93 -2.77 -18.63
N SER A 322 4.09 -2.62 -19.29
CA SER A 322 4.63 -3.57 -20.28
C SER A 322 4.80 -4.97 -19.68
N GLN A 323 5.23 -5.07 -18.42
CA GLN A 323 5.36 -6.34 -17.72
C GLN A 323 4.00 -6.90 -17.27
N VAL A 324 3.08 -6.05 -16.84
CA VAL A 324 1.68 -6.45 -16.56
C VAL A 324 1.07 -7.11 -17.80
N ASN A 325 1.23 -6.51 -18.96
CA ASN A 325 0.74 -7.05 -20.23
C ASN A 325 1.43 -8.38 -20.57
N ALA A 326 2.75 -8.48 -20.37
CA ALA A 326 3.50 -9.72 -20.61
C ALA A 326 2.98 -10.89 -19.75
N VAL A 327 2.60 -10.64 -18.51
CA VAL A 327 1.98 -11.64 -17.63
C VAL A 327 0.58 -12.00 -18.13
N ARG A 328 -0.26 -11.00 -18.41
CA ARG A 328 -1.65 -11.22 -18.87
C ARG A 328 -1.73 -12.01 -20.18
N GLU A 329 -0.82 -11.77 -21.12
CA GLU A 329 -0.73 -12.50 -22.39
C GLU A 329 -0.46 -14.02 -22.22
N ARG A 330 0.15 -14.42 -21.10
CA ARG A 330 0.49 -15.81 -20.77
C ARG A 330 -0.56 -16.52 -19.93
N MET A 331 -1.46 -15.74 -19.36
CA MET A 331 -2.58 -16.26 -18.59
C MET A 331 -3.66 -16.75 -19.55
N GLY A 332 -4.20 -17.94 -19.30
CA GLY A 332 -5.39 -18.45 -19.97
C GLY A 332 -6.66 -18.15 -19.18
N SER A 333 -7.77 -18.70 -19.65
CA SER A 333 -9.07 -18.61 -18.97
C SER A 333 -9.05 -19.22 -17.55
N ASP A 334 -8.15 -20.17 -17.30
CA ASP A 334 -7.90 -20.82 -16.00
C ASP A 334 -7.41 -19.85 -14.92
N LEU A 335 -6.80 -18.73 -15.30
CA LEU A 335 -6.25 -17.71 -14.42
C LEU A 335 -6.93 -16.33 -14.56
N SER A 336 -8.09 -16.24 -15.21
CA SER A 336 -8.77 -14.97 -15.50
C SER A 336 -9.13 -14.15 -14.26
N GLU A 337 -9.29 -14.80 -13.10
CA GLU A 337 -9.61 -14.12 -11.83
C GLU A 337 -8.37 -13.67 -11.05
N VAL A 338 -7.15 -14.02 -11.49
CA VAL A 338 -5.91 -13.50 -10.89
C VAL A 338 -5.81 -12.00 -11.17
N PHE A 339 -5.61 -11.22 -10.13
CA PHE A 339 -5.52 -9.77 -10.26
C PHE A 339 -4.10 -9.34 -10.58
N VAL A 340 -3.86 -8.87 -11.80
CA VAL A 340 -2.53 -8.46 -12.30
C VAL A 340 -2.51 -6.97 -12.55
N GLU A 341 -1.67 -6.20 -11.80
CA GLU A 341 -1.61 -4.74 -11.94
C GLU A 341 -0.25 -4.16 -11.56
N THR A 342 -0.08 -2.86 -11.80
CA THR A 342 1.09 -2.12 -11.33
C THR A 342 1.00 -1.79 -9.84
N ALA A 343 2.14 -1.49 -9.21
CA ALA A 343 2.19 -1.11 -7.79
C ALA A 343 1.27 0.09 -7.46
N ASN A 344 1.18 1.07 -8.34
CA ASN A 344 0.31 2.23 -8.13
C ASN A 344 -1.17 1.84 -8.03
N ARG A 345 -1.63 0.89 -8.85
CA ARG A 345 -3.01 0.40 -8.80
C ARG A 345 -3.26 -0.61 -7.68
N TYR A 346 -2.20 -1.16 -7.09
CA TYR A 346 -2.29 -2.01 -5.91
C TYR A 346 -2.44 -1.23 -4.61
N GLN A 347 -2.34 0.10 -4.62
CA GLN A 347 -2.57 0.90 -3.41
C GLN A 347 -4.00 0.65 -2.87
N GLY A 348 -4.10 0.30 -1.58
CA GLY A 348 -5.37 -0.05 -0.94
C GLY A 348 -5.87 -1.49 -1.19
N ILE A 349 -5.34 -2.21 -2.18
CA ILE A 349 -5.74 -3.58 -2.52
C ILE A 349 -4.82 -4.58 -1.81
N GLU A 350 -5.38 -5.71 -1.35
CA GLU A 350 -4.63 -6.81 -0.76
C GLU A 350 -5.12 -8.16 -1.30
N ARG A 351 -4.25 -9.16 -1.28
CA ARG A 351 -4.57 -10.55 -1.62
C ARG A 351 -3.91 -11.50 -0.60
N PRO A 352 -4.46 -12.67 -0.38
CA PRO A 352 -3.79 -13.70 0.42
C PRO A 352 -2.39 -14.03 -0.09
N PHE A 353 -2.23 -14.17 -1.40
CA PHE A 353 -0.98 -14.55 -2.05
C PHE A 353 -0.57 -13.52 -3.10
N MET A 354 0.70 -13.09 -3.04
CA MET A 354 1.24 -12.12 -3.97
C MET A 354 2.44 -12.69 -4.73
N PHE A 355 2.45 -12.43 -6.02
CA PHE A 355 3.56 -12.71 -6.93
C PHE A 355 4.12 -11.37 -7.43
N VAL A 356 5.40 -11.13 -7.21
CA VAL A 356 6.01 -9.80 -7.37
C VAL A 356 7.13 -9.87 -8.39
N HIS A 357 7.07 -9.08 -9.45
CA HIS A 357 8.23 -8.85 -10.31
C HIS A 357 9.10 -7.74 -9.72
N HIS A 358 10.34 -8.06 -9.32
CA HIS A 358 11.24 -7.09 -8.67
C HIS A 358 11.59 -5.93 -9.63
N PRO A 359 11.48 -4.67 -9.20
CA PRO A 359 11.66 -3.51 -10.08
C PRO A 359 13.03 -3.42 -10.78
N LEU A 360 14.09 -3.90 -10.11
CA LEU A 360 15.47 -3.90 -10.65
C LEU A 360 15.81 -5.16 -11.45
N SER A 361 14.87 -6.10 -11.61
CA SER A 361 15.11 -7.33 -12.35
C SER A 361 15.41 -7.06 -13.82
N GLY A 362 16.53 -7.58 -14.32
CA GLY A 362 16.94 -7.45 -15.74
C GLY A 362 17.28 -6.01 -16.18
N ARG A 363 17.51 -5.10 -15.22
CA ARG A 363 17.87 -3.70 -15.53
C ARG A 363 19.38 -3.52 -15.65
N ALA A 364 19.77 -2.70 -16.63
CA ALA A 364 21.16 -2.28 -16.75
C ALA A 364 21.49 -1.12 -15.78
N ASP A 365 20.48 -0.36 -15.40
CA ASP A 365 20.55 0.85 -14.57
C ASP A 365 19.59 0.79 -13.38
N ALA A 366 19.83 1.63 -12.38
CA ALA A 366 19.00 1.80 -11.21
C ALA A 366 18.47 3.24 -11.18
N THR A 367 17.49 3.53 -12.03
CA THR A 367 16.88 4.88 -12.09
C THR A 367 16.03 5.15 -10.84
N ALA A 368 15.76 6.42 -10.55
CA ALA A 368 14.89 6.86 -9.45
C ALA A 368 13.53 6.14 -9.44
N PHE A 369 12.96 5.87 -10.63
CA PHE A 369 11.70 5.10 -10.75
C PHE A 369 11.84 3.67 -10.20
N HIS A 370 12.93 2.97 -10.51
CA HIS A 370 13.15 1.57 -10.08
C HIS A 370 13.59 1.49 -8.63
N LEU A 371 14.27 2.53 -8.14
CA LEU A 371 14.70 2.64 -6.74
C LEU A 371 13.61 3.13 -5.79
N ASP A 372 12.46 3.57 -6.27
CA ASP A 372 11.37 4.09 -5.42
C ASP A 372 11.03 3.11 -4.27
N ALA A 373 11.40 3.52 -3.04
CA ALA A 373 11.19 2.73 -1.82
C ALA A 373 9.70 2.46 -1.58
N GLY A 374 8.85 3.45 -1.81
CA GLY A 374 7.40 3.32 -1.62
C GLY A 374 6.78 2.31 -2.56
N ARG A 375 7.23 2.28 -3.81
CA ARG A 375 6.82 1.26 -4.79
C ARG A 375 7.17 -0.14 -4.33
N LEU A 376 8.42 -0.37 -3.91
CA LEU A 376 8.85 -1.66 -3.40
C LEU A 376 8.09 -2.04 -2.12
N CYS A 377 7.86 -1.09 -1.21
CA CYS A 377 7.06 -1.30 -0.01
C CYS A 377 5.63 -1.75 -0.36
N VAL A 378 4.95 -1.08 -1.29
CA VAL A 378 3.63 -1.51 -1.78
C VAL A 378 3.68 -2.92 -2.31
N MET A 379 4.66 -3.24 -3.16
CA MET A 379 4.78 -4.57 -3.77
C MET A 379 4.97 -5.68 -2.72
N LEU A 380 5.74 -5.44 -1.67
CA LEU A 380 6.07 -6.44 -0.64
C LEU A 380 5.10 -6.49 0.54
N SER A 381 4.15 -5.55 0.66
CA SER A 381 3.25 -5.44 1.82
C SER A 381 1.77 -5.70 1.51
N ARG A 382 1.43 -6.22 0.32
CA ARG A 382 0.03 -6.46 -0.10
C ARG A 382 -0.47 -7.88 0.15
N HIS A 383 0.41 -8.79 0.55
CA HIS A 383 0.03 -10.15 0.90
C HIS A 383 -0.50 -10.22 2.35
N ARG A 384 -1.38 -11.20 2.57
CA ARG A 384 -1.84 -11.57 3.92
C ARG A 384 -1.17 -12.85 4.41
N ILE A 385 -0.86 -13.78 3.52
CA ILE A 385 -0.30 -15.09 3.84
C ILE A 385 1.13 -15.19 3.33
N ALA A 386 1.37 -14.98 2.02
CA ALA A 386 2.70 -15.12 1.46
C ALA A 386 2.95 -14.28 0.20
N CYS A 387 4.24 -14.06 -0.07
CA CYS A 387 4.75 -13.31 -1.21
C CYS A 387 5.92 -14.07 -1.87
N TRP A 388 5.83 -14.30 -3.18
CA TRP A 388 6.92 -14.79 -4.00
C TRP A 388 7.44 -13.64 -4.88
N ILE A 389 8.71 -13.31 -4.72
CA ILE A 389 9.40 -12.31 -5.53
C ILE A 389 10.09 -13.01 -6.69
N PHE A 390 9.97 -12.51 -7.89
CA PHE A 390 10.65 -13.00 -9.09
C PHE A 390 11.61 -11.94 -9.60
N GLY A 391 12.84 -12.35 -9.85
CA GLY A 391 13.87 -11.46 -10.35
C GLY A 391 15.02 -12.19 -11.00
N ARG A 392 15.88 -11.42 -11.64
CA ARG A 392 17.13 -11.92 -12.21
C ARG A 392 18.25 -11.84 -11.20
N GLN A 393 19.16 -12.78 -11.24
CA GLN A 393 20.42 -12.74 -10.44
C GLN A 393 21.19 -11.45 -10.73
N GLY A 394 21.90 -10.95 -9.72
CA GLY A 394 22.79 -9.79 -9.87
C GLY A 394 22.20 -8.47 -9.34
N ILE A 395 20.98 -8.44 -8.81
CA ILE A 395 20.37 -7.20 -8.25
C ILE A 395 21.24 -6.62 -7.12
N ALA A 396 21.70 -7.46 -6.18
CA ALA A 396 22.56 -6.99 -5.09
C ALA A 396 23.89 -6.39 -5.60
N GLN A 397 24.51 -7.02 -6.59
CA GLN A 397 25.72 -6.53 -7.22
C GLN A 397 25.51 -5.22 -7.98
N GLN A 398 24.34 -5.08 -8.64
CA GLN A 398 23.96 -3.84 -9.30
C GLN A 398 23.84 -2.70 -8.28
N LEU A 399 23.14 -2.93 -7.16
CA LEU A 399 23.01 -1.95 -6.08
C LEU A 399 24.35 -1.54 -5.48
N MET A 400 25.28 -2.51 -5.30
CA MET A 400 26.62 -2.21 -4.79
C MET A 400 27.47 -1.36 -5.76
N ARG A 401 27.24 -1.49 -7.07
CA ARG A 401 27.90 -0.66 -8.10
C ARG A 401 27.30 0.74 -8.18
N TYR A 402 26.03 0.86 -7.88
CA TYR A 402 25.28 2.10 -7.83
C TYR A 402 25.15 2.56 -6.37
N ALA A 403 26.25 3.07 -5.81
CA ALA A 403 26.23 3.63 -4.46
C ALA A 403 25.99 5.15 -4.53
N PRO A 404 24.82 5.65 -4.10
CA PRO A 404 24.59 7.08 -4.01
C PRO A 404 25.50 7.70 -2.93
N LEU A 405 25.72 9.02 -3.03
CA LEU A 405 26.67 9.76 -2.17
C LEU A 405 26.27 9.85 -0.70
N GLY A 406 25.14 9.28 -0.30
CA GLY A 406 24.61 9.28 1.06
C GLY A 406 23.24 9.97 1.15
N ASP A 407 22.68 10.00 2.34
CA ASP A 407 21.35 10.54 2.63
C ASP A 407 21.27 12.07 2.55
N ARG A 408 22.40 12.75 2.49
CA ARG A 408 22.53 14.23 2.39
C ARG A 408 23.22 14.69 1.11
N ALA A 409 23.10 13.92 0.06
CA ALA A 409 23.65 14.31 -1.22
C ALA A 409 23.10 15.68 -1.67
N LEU A 410 23.96 16.57 -2.14
CA LEU A 410 23.59 17.87 -2.67
C LEU A 410 22.83 18.80 -1.69
N GLY A 411 23.00 18.62 -0.37
CA GLY A 411 22.28 19.41 0.64
C GLY A 411 20.83 18.99 0.87
N ILE A 412 20.45 17.80 0.45
CA ILE A 412 19.15 17.21 0.72
C ILE A 412 19.20 16.43 2.04
N ASP A 413 18.31 16.72 2.97
CA ASP A 413 18.26 16.04 4.28
C ASP A 413 17.74 14.59 4.18
N ASP A 414 16.90 14.29 3.17
CA ASP A 414 16.31 12.96 2.96
C ASP A 414 16.23 12.70 1.44
N ASP A 415 17.32 12.18 0.87
CA ASP A 415 17.38 11.90 -0.57
C ASP A 415 16.54 10.66 -0.92
N PRO A 416 15.46 10.77 -1.74
CA PRO A 416 14.61 9.65 -2.13
C PRO A 416 15.36 8.52 -2.84
N GLU A 417 16.40 8.82 -3.64
CA GLU A 417 17.19 7.81 -4.32
C GLU A 417 18.06 7.02 -3.34
N TYR A 418 18.68 7.69 -2.36
CA TYR A 418 19.43 7.03 -1.31
C TYR A 418 18.52 6.15 -0.44
N ARG A 419 17.36 6.68 -0.05
CA ARG A 419 16.36 5.92 0.70
C ARG A 419 15.91 4.68 -0.06
N GLY A 420 15.65 4.81 -1.35
CA GLY A 420 15.27 3.71 -2.22
C GLY A 420 16.38 2.68 -2.40
N TRP A 421 17.60 3.11 -2.69
CA TRP A 421 18.77 2.24 -2.77
C TRP A 421 18.97 1.43 -1.48
N ARG A 422 18.90 2.10 -0.34
CA ARG A 422 19.03 1.46 0.98
C ARG A 422 17.92 0.44 1.24
N ALA A 423 16.67 0.75 0.87
CA ALA A 423 15.54 -0.15 1.00
C ALA A 423 15.72 -1.43 0.18
N HIS A 424 16.10 -1.31 -1.10
CA HIS A 424 16.39 -2.45 -1.96
C HIS A 424 17.56 -3.29 -1.44
N LEU A 425 18.64 -2.65 -0.98
CA LEU A 425 19.78 -3.35 -0.42
C LEU A 425 19.41 -4.12 0.86
N THR A 426 18.60 -3.52 1.72
CA THR A 426 18.08 -4.17 2.93
C THR A 426 17.23 -5.40 2.57
N VAL A 427 16.35 -5.30 1.58
CA VAL A 427 15.52 -6.42 1.10
C VAL A 427 16.39 -7.55 0.58
N MET A 428 17.34 -7.26 -0.33
CA MET A 428 18.21 -8.28 -0.89
C MET A 428 19.12 -8.95 0.15
N SER A 429 19.66 -8.16 1.08
CA SER A 429 20.48 -8.66 2.19
C SER A 429 19.67 -9.56 3.13
N TRP A 430 18.44 -9.16 3.45
CA TRP A 430 17.58 -9.97 4.31
C TRP A 430 17.21 -11.31 3.64
N LEU A 431 16.86 -11.32 2.35
CA LEU A 431 16.56 -12.53 1.59
C LEU A 431 17.76 -13.48 1.56
N ALA A 432 18.96 -12.96 1.29
CA ALA A 432 20.19 -13.76 1.25
C ALA A 432 20.55 -14.33 2.62
N ASN A 433 20.55 -13.49 3.65
CA ASN A 433 20.92 -13.90 5.02
C ASN A 433 19.91 -14.90 5.63
N SER A 434 18.67 -14.86 5.19
CA SER A 434 17.62 -15.79 5.64
C SER A 434 17.55 -17.08 4.80
N GLY A 435 18.40 -17.25 3.80
CA GLY A 435 18.40 -18.41 2.91
C GLY A 435 17.13 -18.53 2.06
N ARG A 436 16.57 -17.39 1.62
CA ARG A 436 15.28 -17.34 0.91
C ARG A 436 15.38 -17.03 -0.58
N LEU A 437 16.54 -17.23 -1.15
CA LEU A 437 16.80 -17.16 -2.58
C LEU A 437 16.72 -18.57 -3.17
N TYR A 438 15.82 -18.78 -4.12
CA TYR A 438 15.58 -20.06 -4.78
C TYR A 438 15.85 -19.92 -6.27
N PRO A 439 16.61 -20.85 -6.90
CA PRO A 439 16.79 -20.79 -8.35
C PRO A 439 15.48 -21.14 -9.06
N ALA A 440 15.18 -20.41 -10.14
CA ALA A 440 14.13 -20.82 -11.07
C ALA A 440 14.57 -22.10 -11.79
N VAL A 441 13.66 -23.05 -11.91
CA VAL A 441 13.93 -24.33 -12.56
C VAL A 441 13.30 -24.34 -13.94
N HIS A 442 13.89 -23.57 -14.88
CA HIS A 442 13.42 -23.52 -16.25
C HIS A 442 13.55 -24.84 -17.00
N GLY A 443 12.55 -25.16 -17.78
CA GLY A 443 12.59 -26.22 -18.80
C GLY A 443 12.34 -27.65 -18.32
N LEU A 444 12.14 -27.90 -17.05
CA LEU A 444 11.80 -29.20 -16.52
C LEU A 444 10.31 -29.28 -16.13
N SER A 445 9.41 -29.07 -17.09
CA SER A 445 8.02 -29.46 -16.90
C SER A 445 7.95 -30.99 -16.72
N PRO A 446 7.21 -31.53 -15.73
CA PRO A 446 7.05 -32.97 -15.58
C PRO A 446 6.50 -33.69 -16.82
N SER A 447 5.93 -32.93 -17.76
CA SER A 447 5.42 -33.46 -19.05
C SER A 447 6.50 -33.63 -20.13
N SER A 448 7.73 -33.11 -19.97
CA SER A 448 8.81 -33.29 -20.95
C SER A 448 9.73 -34.49 -20.68
N GLY A 449 9.56 -35.16 -19.53
CA GLY A 449 10.39 -36.29 -19.12
C GLY A 449 9.96 -37.67 -19.65
N VAL A 450 8.95 -37.78 -20.51
CA VAL A 450 8.42 -39.10 -21.00
C VAL A 450 8.66 -39.30 -22.51
N ARG A 451 9.54 -38.56 -23.15
CA ARG A 451 9.92 -38.81 -24.56
C ARG A 451 11.43 -38.90 -24.74
N ALA A 452 12.05 -39.86 -24.08
CA ALA A 452 13.38 -40.33 -24.48
C ALA A 452 13.61 -41.73 -23.91
N ALA A 453 12.89 -42.73 -24.39
CA ALA A 453 13.27 -44.14 -24.39
C ALA A 453 12.33 -44.91 -25.33
N ARG A 454 12.63 -44.89 -26.61
CA ARG A 454 12.41 -45.98 -27.56
C ARG A 454 13.50 -45.96 -28.61
#